data_0a24fda66541e31a16b41b6342308829
#
_entry.id   0a24fda66541e31a16b41b6342308829
#
_cell.length_a   1.000
_cell.length_b   1.000
_cell.length_c   1.000
_cell.angle_alpha   90.00
_cell.angle_beta   90.00
_cell.angle_gamma   90.00
#
_symmetry.space_group_name_H-M   'P 1'
#
loop_
_entity.id
_entity.type
_entity.pdbx_description
1 polymer ?
#
loop_
_entity_poly.entity_id
_entity_poly.type
_entity_poly.pdbx_seq_one_letter_code
_entity_poly.pdbx_strand_id
1 'polypeptide(L)'
;MSSKSFIKRRWKLIINIVTILALIFLVWLIRKQLMSTLDNLENVNAWALLLLIPIEALNYHAQTKMYQKLFNIVGNNLRYKYLFKSALELNFVNHVFPSGGVTGISYFGVRVSGEKDSNDISGGKATLIQIMKLVLTILSFEVLLFVGLISLSVFGSVNDVTILVATVLSTLLIVFTILFGYIVGSKTRINQFFKFINTSEEF
;
A
#
# COMPACT_ATOMS: atom_id res chain seq x y z
N MET A 1 -24.72 7.48 -36.37
CA MET A 1 -23.45 7.37 -35.59
C MET A 1 -23.43 8.51 -34.59
N SER A 2 -23.45 8.18 -33.29
CA SER A 2 -23.82 9.11 -32.22
C SER A 2 -22.70 10.11 -31.88
N SER A 3 -23.02 11.40 -31.91
CA SER A 3 -22.19 12.55 -31.49
C SER A 3 -21.52 12.35 -30.10
N LYS A 4 -22.17 11.59 -29.21
CA LYS A 4 -21.65 11.27 -27.87
C LYS A 4 -20.36 10.44 -27.88
N SER A 5 -20.13 9.58 -28.86
CA SER A 5 -18.93 8.75 -28.95
C SER A 5 -17.70 9.58 -29.38
N PHE A 6 -17.90 10.61 -30.21
CA PHE A 6 -16.84 11.48 -30.70
C PHE A 6 -16.33 12.42 -29.60
N ILE A 7 -17.23 12.93 -28.75
CA ILE A 7 -16.89 13.78 -27.61
C ILE A 7 -16.11 12.97 -26.57
N LYS A 8 -16.56 11.75 -26.26
CA LYS A 8 -15.90 10.87 -25.27
C LYS A 8 -14.48 10.45 -25.70
N ARG A 9 -14.24 10.30 -27.01
CA ARG A 9 -12.92 9.97 -27.56
C ARG A 9 -11.96 11.18 -27.51
N ARG A 10 -12.46 12.39 -27.78
CA ARG A 10 -11.66 13.61 -27.66
C ARG A 10 -11.28 13.94 -26.22
N TRP A 11 -12.18 13.72 -25.26
CA TRP A 11 -11.89 13.89 -23.84
C TRP A 11 -10.77 12.96 -23.36
N LYS A 12 -10.76 11.71 -23.77
CA LYS A 12 -9.68 10.78 -23.45
C LYS A 12 -8.33 11.25 -24.01
N LEU A 13 -8.31 11.76 -25.23
CA LEU A 13 -7.09 12.32 -25.83
C LEU A 13 -6.59 13.56 -25.07
N ILE A 14 -7.50 14.47 -24.70
CA ILE A 14 -7.16 15.67 -23.93
C ILE A 14 -6.59 15.28 -22.57
N ILE A 15 -7.24 14.37 -21.84
CA ILE A 15 -6.75 13.88 -20.56
C ILE A 15 -5.36 13.25 -20.70
N ASN A 16 -5.13 12.40 -21.70
CA ASN A 16 -3.82 11.80 -21.92
C ASN A 16 -2.74 12.85 -22.22
N ILE A 17 -3.04 13.85 -23.07
CA ILE A 17 -2.11 14.93 -23.38
C ILE A 17 -1.80 15.75 -22.12
N VAL A 18 -2.82 16.12 -21.35
CA VAL A 18 -2.64 16.86 -20.08
C VAL A 18 -1.81 16.06 -19.10
N THR A 19 -2.06 14.74 -18.99
CA THR A 19 -1.26 13.86 -18.11
C THR A 19 0.20 13.79 -18.54
N ILE A 20 0.46 13.65 -19.83
CA ILE A 20 1.84 13.64 -20.38
C ILE A 20 2.53 14.98 -20.12
N LEU A 21 1.85 16.10 -20.38
CA LEU A 21 2.40 17.44 -20.11
C LEU A 21 2.68 17.64 -18.61
N ALA A 22 1.78 17.18 -17.73
CA ALA A 22 1.97 17.22 -16.29
C ALA A 22 3.16 16.39 -15.84
N LEU A 23 3.38 15.19 -16.42
CA LEU A 23 4.54 14.36 -16.16
C LEU A 23 5.84 15.02 -16.62
N ILE A 24 5.87 15.59 -17.83
CA ILE A 24 7.04 16.33 -18.35
C ILE A 24 7.35 17.52 -17.45
N PHE A 25 6.34 18.28 -17.05
CA PHE A 25 6.50 19.40 -16.13
C PHE A 25 7.02 18.95 -14.76
N LEU A 26 6.51 17.85 -14.21
CA LEU A 26 6.98 17.29 -12.95
C LEU A 26 8.46 16.85 -13.04
N VAL A 27 8.86 16.14 -14.11
CA VAL A 27 10.26 15.75 -14.33
C VAL A 27 11.15 17.00 -14.45
N TRP A 28 10.68 18.03 -15.14
CA TRP A 28 11.41 19.30 -15.26
C TRP A 28 11.56 19.99 -13.89
N LEU A 29 10.53 19.96 -13.07
CA LEU A 29 10.54 20.55 -11.72
C LEU A 29 11.53 19.85 -10.78
N ILE A 30 11.59 18.51 -10.83
CA ILE A 30 12.46 17.70 -9.95
C ILE A 30 13.84 17.40 -10.57
N ARG A 31 14.14 17.93 -11.79
CA ARG A 31 15.39 17.60 -12.51
C ARG A 31 16.67 17.83 -11.68
N LYS A 32 16.70 18.91 -10.87
CA LYS A 32 17.85 19.21 -10.01
C LYS A 32 18.02 18.14 -8.92
N GLN A 33 16.91 17.67 -8.33
CA GLN A 33 16.94 16.61 -7.35
C GLN A 33 17.36 15.28 -7.98
N LEU A 34 16.87 14.99 -9.20
CA LEU A 34 17.28 13.78 -9.94
C LEU A 34 18.79 13.79 -10.23
N MET A 35 19.34 14.91 -10.73
CA MET A 35 20.79 15.02 -10.97
C MET A 35 21.58 14.91 -9.70
N SER A 36 21.21 15.61 -8.63
CA SER A 36 21.87 15.47 -7.32
C SER A 36 21.79 14.05 -6.77
N THR A 37 20.69 13.33 -7.01
CA THR A 37 20.55 11.93 -6.60
C THR A 37 21.49 11.03 -7.42
N LEU A 38 21.63 11.27 -8.72
CA LEU A 38 22.55 10.53 -9.58
C LEU A 38 24.02 10.77 -9.16
N ASP A 39 24.39 12.04 -8.93
CA ASP A 39 25.72 12.40 -8.45
C ASP A 39 26.04 11.75 -7.09
N ASN A 40 25.05 11.68 -6.21
CA ASN A 40 25.20 11.00 -4.93
C ASN A 40 25.33 9.47 -5.07
N LEU A 41 24.72 8.86 -6.10
CA LEU A 41 24.84 7.43 -6.37
C LEU A 41 26.26 7.01 -6.73
N GLU A 42 27.04 7.88 -7.36
CA GLU A 42 28.46 7.63 -7.64
C GLU A 42 29.31 7.49 -6.36
N ASN A 43 28.87 8.14 -5.27
CA ASN A 43 29.53 8.08 -3.96
C ASN A 43 29.00 6.94 -3.06
N VAL A 44 27.97 6.19 -3.50
CA VAL A 44 27.42 5.08 -2.72
C VAL A 44 28.28 3.84 -2.90
N ASN A 45 28.59 3.19 -1.78
CA ASN A 45 29.31 1.93 -1.82
C ASN A 45 28.52 0.87 -2.61
N ALA A 46 29.10 0.39 -3.72
CA ALA A 46 28.48 -0.60 -4.59
C ALA A 46 28.05 -1.88 -3.82
N TRP A 47 28.79 -2.28 -2.79
CA TRP A 47 28.41 -3.41 -1.94
C TRP A 47 27.13 -3.16 -1.16
N ALA A 48 26.91 -1.92 -0.70
CA ALA A 48 25.65 -1.55 -0.04
C ALA A 48 24.47 -1.66 -1.00
N LEU A 49 24.63 -1.25 -2.27
CA LEU A 49 23.60 -1.42 -3.30
C LEU A 49 23.32 -2.89 -3.61
N LEU A 50 24.36 -3.73 -3.67
CA LEU A 50 24.20 -5.16 -3.89
C LEU A 50 23.45 -5.84 -2.74
N LEU A 51 23.63 -5.38 -1.49
CA LEU A 51 22.90 -5.88 -0.34
C LEU A 51 21.38 -5.59 -0.40
N LEU A 52 20.96 -4.57 -1.14
CA LEU A 52 19.54 -4.29 -1.31
C LEU A 52 18.79 -5.43 -2.03
N ILE A 53 19.46 -6.15 -2.95
CA ILE A 53 18.85 -7.25 -3.71
C ILE A 53 18.37 -8.38 -2.79
N PRO A 54 19.23 -8.98 -1.94
CA PRO A 54 18.78 -10.04 -1.04
C PRO A 54 17.82 -9.53 0.04
N ILE A 55 17.96 -8.28 0.51
CA ILE A 55 17.02 -7.68 1.47
C ILE A 55 15.65 -7.55 0.84
N GLU A 56 15.56 -7.05 -0.39
CA GLU A 56 14.27 -6.92 -1.09
C GLU A 56 13.66 -8.29 -1.43
N ALA A 57 14.48 -9.27 -1.82
CA ALA A 57 14.00 -10.64 -2.01
C ALA A 57 13.41 -11.23 -0.71
N LEU A 58 14.06 -10.98 0.43
CA LEU A 58 13.55 -11.38 1.75
C LEU A 58 12.24 -10.67 2.10
N ASN A 59 12.14 -9.39 1.80
CA ASN A 59 10.92 -8.59 1.99
C ASN A 59 9.74 -9.18 1.22
N TYR A 60 9.92 -9.48 -0.09
CA TYR A 60 8.87 -10.13 -0.89
C TYR A 60 8.54 -11.53 -0.41
N HIS A 61 9.54 -12.30 0.06
CA HIS A 61 9.30 -13.59 0.67
C HIS A 61 8.42 -13.46 1.92
N ALA A 62 8.74 -12.54 2.82
CA ALA A 62 7.98 -12.28 4.04
C ALA A 62 6.55 -11.84 3.73
N GLN A 63 6.37 -10.90 2.80
CA GLN A 63 5.04 -10.47 2.33
C GLN A 63 4.22 -11.65 1.77
N THR A 64 4.84 -12.49 0.96
CA THR A 64 4.17 -13.67 0.39
C THR A 64 3.72 -14.65 1.46
N LYS A 65 4.57 -14.92 2.45
CA LYS A 65 4.24 -15.77 3.60
C LYS A 65 3.12 -15.17 4.44
N MET A 66 3.12 -13.86 4.63
CA MET A 66 2.03 -13.16 5.31
C MET A 66 0.71 -13.36 4.54
N TYR A 67 0.69 -13.14 3.22
CA TYR A 67 -0.50 -13.38 2.41
C TYR A 67 -0.97 -14.84 2.50
N GLN A 68 -0.07 -15.81 2.44
CA GLN A 68 -0.45 -17.22 2.60
C GLN A 68 -1.17 -17.47 3.93
N LYS A 69 -0.63 -16.93 5.04
CA LYS A 69 -1.26 -17.07 6.35
C LYS A 69 -2.63 -16.38 6.40
N LEU A 70 -2.75 -15.18 5.86
CA LEU A 70 -4.01 -14.44 5.82
C LEU A 70 -5.08 -15.19 5.01
N PHE A 71 -4.72 -15.73 3.83
CA PHE A 71 -5.63 -16.53 3.03
C PHE A 71 -6.03 -17.82 3.75
N ASN A 72 -5.12 -18.49 4.44
CA ASN A 72 -5.44 -19.68 5.23
C ASN A 72 -6.44 -19.40 6.36
N ILE A 73 -6.33 -18.23 7.03
CA ILE A 73 -7.29 -17.83 8.07
C ILE A 73 -8.71 -17.69 7.52
N VAL A 74 -8.87 -17.22 6.27
CA VAL A 74 -10.19 -17.09 5.61
C VAL A 74 -10.60 -18.36 4.84
N GLY A 75 -9.88 -19.48 5.07
CA GLY A 75 -10.24 -20.79 4.52
C GLY A 75 -9.77 -21.05 3.09
N ASN A 76 -8.85 -20.25 2.56
CA ASN A 76 -8.32 -20.42 1.20
C ASN A 76 -6.83 -20.73 1.24
N ASN A 77 -6.39 -21.75 0.47
CA ASN A 77 -5.00 -22.13 0.38
C ASN A 77 -4.45 -21.82 -1.02
N LEU A 78 -3.72 -20.73 -1.14
CA LEU A 78 -3.09 -20.32 -2.40
C LEU A 78 -1.63 -20.74 -2.48
N ARG A 79 -1.18 -21.10 -3.69
CA ARG A 79 0.20 -21.48 -3.95
C ARG A 79 1.16 -20.31 -3.71
N TYR A 80 2.31 -20.59 -3.10
CA TYR A 80 3.35 -19.60 -2.84
C TYR A 80 3.76 -18.82 -4.10
N LYS A 81 4.06 -19.54 -5.20
CA LYS A 81 4.50 -18.91 -6.47
C LYS A 81 3.47 -17.92 -7.02
N TYR A 82 2.19 -18.24 -6.89
CA TYR A 82 1.12 -17.37 -7.32
C TYR A 82 1.06 -16.09 -6.48
N LEU A 83 1.07 -16.24 -5.16
CA LEU A 83 1.06 -15.08 -4.24
C LEU A 83 2.32 -14.23 -4.36
N PHE A 84 3.49 -14.84 -4.59
CA PHE A 84 4.73 -14.13 -4.82
C PHE A 84 4.64 -13.24 -6.07
N LYS A 85 4.15 -13.80 -7.18
CA LYS A 85 3.91 -13.04 -8.41
C LYS A 85 2.90 -11.92 -8.19
N SER A 86 1.79 -12.21 -7.52
CA SER A 86 0.75 -11.20 -7.22
C SER A 86 1.27 -10.09 -6.30
N ALA A 87 2.17 -10.39 -5.35
CA ALA A 87 2.81 -9.39 -4.50
C ALA A 87 3.74 -8.47 -5.29
N LEU A 88 4.51 -9.00 -6.23
CA LEU A 88 5.35 -8.21 -7.13
C LEU A 88 4.52 -7.30 -8.05
N GLU A 89 3.49 -7.86 -8.67
CA GLU A 89 2.57 -7.12 -9.53
C GLU A 89 1.86 -6.00 -8.75
N LEU A 90 1.40 -6.29 -7.53
CA LEU A 90 0.77 -5.31 -6.65
C LEU A 90 1.71 -4.16 -6.29
N ASN A 91 2.96 -4.48 -5.97
CA ASN A 91 3.97 -3.47 -5.67
C ASN A 91 4.22 -2.57 -6.89
N PHE A 92 4.37 -3.15 -8.07
CA PHE A 92 4.49 -2.42 -9.32
C PHE A 92 3.30 -1.49 -9.56
N VAL A 93 2.06 -1.99 -9.42
CA VAL A 93 0.83 -1.20 -9.60
C VAL A 93 0.78 -0.02 -8.62
N ASN A 94 1.15 -0.23 -7.36
CA ASN A 94 1.17 0.84 -6.36
C ASN A 94 2.21 1.94 -6.65
N HIS A 95 3.33 1.59 -7.30
CA HIS A 95 4.35 2.57 -7.69
C HIS A 95 3.98 3.33 -8.96
N VAL A 96 3.37 2.66 -9.94
CA VAL A 96 2.97 3.29 -11.21
C VAL A 96 1.72 4.17 -11.02
N PHE A 97 0.82 3.76 -10.14
CA PHE A 97 -0.43 4.48 -9.85
C PHE A 97 -0.48 4.91 -8.38
N PRO A 98 0.07 6.08 -8.03
CA PRO A 98 0.14 6.56 -6.64
C PRO A 98 -1.23 7.04 -6.14
N SER A 99 -2.17 6.11 -5.99
CA SER A 99 -3.54 6.35 -5.52
C SER A 99 -3.73 6.12 -4.02
N GLY A 100 -2.65 6.18 -3.23
CA GLY A 100 -2.70 5.85 -1.81
C GLY A 100 -3.06 4.39 -1.50
N GLY A 101 -2.82 3.48 -2.45
CA GLY A 101 -3.08 2.03 -2.29
C GLY A 101 -4.44 1.57 -2.81
N VAL A 102 -5.38 2.47 -3.15
CA VAL A 102 -6.72 2.10 -3.64
C VAL A 102 -6.65 1.29 -4.93
N THR A 103 -5.83 1.71 -5.89
CA THR A 103 -5.63 0.97 -7.14
C THR A 103 -5.05 -0.42 -6.88
N GLY A 104 -4.10 -0.52 -5.95
CA GLY A 104 -3.50 -1.79 -5.55
C GLY A 104 -4.51 -2.75 -4.91
N ILE A 105 -5.39 -2.25 -4.03
CA ILE A 105 -6.45 -3.06 -3.42
C ILE A 105 -7.39 -3.60 -4.51
N SER A 106 -7.84 -2.75 -5.42
CA SER A 106 -8.74 -3.12 -6.52
C SER A 106 -8.06 -4.12 -7.47
N TYR A 107 -6.81 -3.87 -7.86
CA TYR A 107 -6.02 -4.76 -8.69
C TYR A 107 -5.88 -6.16 -8.04
N PHE A 108 -5.49 -6.19 -6.77
CA PHE A 108 -5.30 -7.44 -6.05
C PHE A 108 -6.59 -8.24 -5.94
N GLY A 109 -7.72 -7.55 -5.71
CA GLY A 109 -9.05 -8.15 -5.70
C GLY A 109 -9.37 -8.88 -7.00
N VAL A 110 -9.22 -8.20 -8.14
CA VAL A 110 -9.46 -8.77 -9.46
C VAL A 110 -8.46 -9.88 -9.78
N ARG A 111 -7.18 -9.68 -9.46
CA ARG A 111 -6.12 -10.63 -9.75
C ARG A 111 -6.32 -11.96 -9.05
N VAL A 112 -6.65 -11.91 -7.76
CA VAL A 112 -6.80 -13.12 -6.94
C VAL A 112 -8.12 -13.84 -7.21
N SER A 113 -9.20 -13.12 -7.54
CA SER A 113 -10.50 -13.72 -7.91
C SER A 113 -10.45 -14.44 -9.28
N GLY A 114 -9.52 -14.08 -10.15
CA GLY A 114 -9.40 -14.65 -11.51
C GLY A 114 -8.58 -15.94 -11.60
N GLU A 115 -8.03 -16.44 -10.49
CA GLU A 115 -7.23 -17.67 -10.51
C GLU A 115 -8.10 -18.91 -10.58
N LYS A 116 -7.78 -19.82 -11.51
CA LYS A 116 -8.53 -21.08 -11.72
C LYS A 116 -8.53 -22.02 -10.52
N ASP A 117 -7.49 -21.98 -9.69
CA ASP A 117 -7.37 -22.77 -8.46
C ASP A 117 -8.09 -22.11 -7.25
N SER A 118 -8.69 -20.94 -7.45
CA SER A 118 -9.30 -20.11 -6.40
C SER A 118 -10.82 -20.04 -6.49
N ASN A 119 -11.48 -21.13 -6.88
CA ASN A 119 -12.93 -21.20 -7.15
C ASN A 119 -13.85 -20.56 -6.08
N ASP A 120 -13.32 -20.20 -4.89
CA ASP A 120 -14.06 -19.64 -3.77
C ASP A 120 -13.55 -18.26 -3.30
N ILE A 121 -12.61 -17.63 -4.00
CA ILE A 121 -12.11 -16.32 -3.56
C ILE A 121 -12.93 -15.21 -4.23
N SER A 122 -13.90 -14.70 -3.49
CA SER A 122 -14.61 -13.49 -3.90
C SER A 122 -13.72 -12.24 -3.79
N GLY A 123 -13.99 -11.22 -4.61
CA GLY A 123 -13.32 -9.92 -4.50
C GLY A 123 -13.38 -9.34 -3.09
N GLY A 124 -14.49 -9.58 -2.36
CA GLY A 124 -14.63 -9.16 -0.96
C GLY A 124 -13.63 -9.83 -0.02
N LYS A 125 -13.36 -11.14 -0.18
CA LYS A 125 -12.32 -11.84 0.61
C LYS A 125 -10.93 -11.27 0.31
N ALA A 126 -10.61 -11.02 -0.95
CA ALA A 126 -9.33 -10.43 -1.33
C ALA A 126 -9.15 -9.01 -0.77
N THR A 127 -10.20 -8.20 -0.79
CA THR A 127 -10.21 -6.86 -0.19
C THR A 127 -10.02 -6.94 1.33
N LEU A 128 -10.70 -7.86 2.02
CA LEU A 128 -10.53 -8.09 3.45
C LEU A 128 -9.07 -8.40 3.80
N ILE A 129 -8.40 -9.25 3.02
CA ILE A 129 -6.99 -9.58 3.21
C ILE A 129 -6.09 -8.35 3.04
N GLN A 130 -6.38 -7.48 2.09
CA GLN A 130 -5.63 -6.21 1.94
C GLN A 130 -5.83 -5.28 3.15
N ILE A 131 -7.05 -5.21 3.67
CA ILE A 131 -7.33 -4.44 4.89
C ILE A 131 -6.58 -5.04 6.09
N MET A 132 -6.59 -6.37 6.26
CA MET A 132 -5.81 -7.04 7.30
C MET A 132 -4.32 -6.78 7.18
N LYS A 133 -3.77 -6.83 5.95
CA LYS A 133 -2.37 -6.44 5.68
C LYS A 133 -2.11 -4.99 6.10
N LEU A 134 -2.98 -4.06 5.72
CA LEU A 134 -2.83 -2.64 6.08
C LEU A 134 -2.72 -2.46 7.60
N VAL A 135 -3.59 -3.13 8.36
CA VAL A 135 -3.56 -3.08 9.83
C VAL A 135 -2.27 -3.66 10.40
N LEU A 136 -1.82 -4.82 9.89
CA LEU A 136 -0.55 -5.41 10.31
C LEU A 136 0.63 -4.50 10.00
N THR A 137 0.57 -3.78 8.87
CA THR A 137 1.60 -2.81 8.50
C THR A 137 1.61 -1.62 9.46
N ILE A 138 0.44 -1.08 9.82
CA ILE A 138 0.32 0.01 10.81
C ILE A 138 0.87 -0.43 12.16
N LEU A 139 0.49 -1.62 12.65
CA LEU A 139 1.02 -2.18 13.89
C LEU A 139 2.55 -2.34 13.86
N SER A 140 3.10 -2.77 12.72
CA SER A 140 4.56 -2.89 12.56
C SER A 140 5.25 -1.53 12.63
N PHE A 141 4.69 -0.50 12.01
CA PHE A 141 5.21 0.87 12.12
C PHE A 141 5.11 1.42 13.54
N GLU A 142 4.04 1.11 14.26
CA GLU A 142 3.86 1.50 15.65
C GLU A 142 4.97 0.90 16.53
N VAL A 143 5.25 -0.40 16.38
CA VAL A 143 6.34 -1.06 17.09
C VAL A 143 7.70 -0.42 16.76
N LEU A 144 7.97 -0.17 15.47
CA LEU A 144 9.21 0.47 15.03
C LEU A 144 9.35 1.91 15.58
N LEU A 145 8.26 2.65 15.66
CA LEU A 145 8.23 3.99 16.23
C LEU A 145 8.62 3.95 17.71
N PHE A 146 8.03 3.03 18.49
CA PHE A 146 8.40 2.87 19.91
C PHE A 146 9.86 2.47 20.09
N VAL A 147 10.35 1.50 19.32
CA VAL A 147 11.75 1.09 19.35
C VAL A 147 12.67 2.27 18.99
N GLY A 148 12.31 3.05 17.97
CA GLY A 148 13.06 4.24 17.57
C GLY A 148 13.09 5.31 18.66
N LEU A 149 11.96 5.58 19.32
CA LEU A 149 11.87 6.53 20.43
C LEU A 149 12.72 6.11 21.63
N ILE A 150 12.66 4.83 22.01
CA ILE A 150 13.48 4.29 23.10
C ILE A 150 14.97 4.43 22.73
N SER A 151 15.34 4.06 21.51
CA SER A 151 16.71 4.19 21.02
C SER A 151 17.20 5.64 21.08
N LEU A 152 16.40 6.59 20.58
CA LEU A 152 16.75 8.01 20.63
C LEU A 152 16.85 8.55 22.07
N SER A 153 15.98 8.08 22.97
CA SER A 153 16.03 8.50 24.39
C SER A 153 17.28 7.99 25.09
N VAL A 154 17.81 6.83 24.70
CA VAL A 154 19.00 6.21 25.32
C VAL A 154 20.30 6.75 24.72
N PHE A 155 20.36 6.95 23.41
CA PHE A 155 21.60 7.23 22.67
C PHE A 155 21.72 8.64 22.12
N GLY A 156 20.67 9.45 22.17
CA GLY A 156 20.64 10.78 21.53
C GLY A 156 20.01 11.87 22.38
N SER A 157 20.28 13.10 22.01
CA SER A 157 19.54 14.27 22.49
C SER A 157 18.25 14.40 21.68
N VAL A 158 17.13 14.08 22.27
CA VAL A 158 15.84 14.20 21.59
C VAL A 158 15.34 15.63 21.76
N ASN A 159 15.05 16.31 20.65
CA ASN A 159 14.44 17.64 20.64
C ASN A 159 12.95 17.51 21.03
N ASP A 160 12.44 18.49 21.79
CA ASP A 160 11.02 18.55 22.22
C ASP A 160 10.02 18.41 21.05
N VAL A 161 10.34 18.98 19.89
CA VAL A 161 9.53 18.86 18.67
C VAL A 161 9.46 17.39 18.21
N THR A 162 10.56 16.66 18.27
CA THR A 162 10.58 15.22 17.89
C THR A 162 9.73 14.40 18.85
N ILE A 163 9.80 14.68 20.16
CA ILE A 163 8.95 14.02 21.16
C ILE A 163 7.48 14.31 20.90
N LEU A 164 7.13 15.59 20.67
CA LEU A 164 5.76 16.01 20.40
C LEU A 164 5.19 15.29 19.16
N VAL A 165 5.92 15.35 18.03
CA VAL A 165 5.47 14.72 16.77
C VAL A 165 5.31 13.21 16.95
N ALA A 166 6.28 12.55 17.59
CA ALA A 166 6.23 11.11 17.81
C ALA A 166 5.07 10.73 18.75
N THR A 167 4.80 11.51 19.80
CA THR A 167 3.67 11.27 20.71
C THR A 167 2.33 11.42 19.98
N VAL A 168 2.17 12.47 19.18
CA VAL A 168 0.95 12.67 18.37
C VAL A 168 0.74 11.53 17.39
N LEU A 169 1.78 11.13 16.65
CA LEU A 169 1.70 10.01 15.70
C LEU A 169 1.38 8.69 16.40
N SER A 170 2.06 8.37 17.51
CA SER A 170 1.78 7.16 18.30
C SER A 170 0.34 7.13 18.78
N THR A 171 -0.15 8.24 19.32
CA THR A 171 -1.52 8.35 19.82
C THR A 171 -2.53 8.11 18.70
N LEU A 172 -2.33 8.73 17.52
CA LEU A 172 -3.20 8.53 16.35
C LEU A 172 -3.20 7.07 15.88
N LEU A 173 -2.03 6.41 15.82
CA LEU A 173 -1.92 5.01 15.42
C LEU A 173 -2.60 4.07 16.43
N ILE A 174 -2.42 4.30 17.74
CA ILE A 174 -3.07 3.52 18.80
C ILE A 174 -4.59 3.66 18.70
N VAL A 175 -5.09 4.89 18.59
CA VAL A 175 -6.54 5.14 18.44
C VAL A 175 -7.08 4.45 17.20
N PHE A 176 -6.38 4.54 16.06
CA PHE A 176 -6.78 3.87 14.82
C PHE A 176 -6.83 2.35 15.01
N THR A 177 -5.80 1.76 15.63
CA THR A 177 -5.71 0.31 15.88
C THR A 177 -6.85 -0.17 16.80
N ILE A 178 -7.16 0.58 17.86
CA ILE A 178 -8.26 0.27 18.78
C ILE A 178 -9.61 0.35 18.04
N LEU A 179 -9.85 1.43 17.29
CA LEU A 179 -11.08 1.61 16.51
C LEU A 179 -11.26 0.49 15.49
N PHE A 180 -10.19 0.16 14.77
CA PHE A 180 -10.21 -0.93 13.80
C PHE A 180 -10.50 -2.28 14.48
N GLY A 181 -9.80 -2.60 15.56
CA GLY A 181 -10.03 -3.81 16.35
C GLY A 181 -11.46 -3.89 16.89
N TYR A 182 -12.02 -2.75 17.32
CA TYR A 182 -13.41 -2.64 17.76
C TYR A 182 -14.40 -2.95 16.64
N ILE A 183 -14.16 -2.43 15.42
CA ILE A 183 -15.03 -2.67 14.25
C ILE A 183 -14.94 -4.14 13.81
N VAL A 184 -13.71 -4.65 13.64
CA VAL A 184 -13.47 -6.00 13.10
C VAL A 184 -13.78 -7.10 14.12
N GLY A 185 -13.74 -6.79 15.40
CA GLY A 185 -14.01 -7.76 16.48
C GLY A 185 -15.46 -8.27 16.57
N SER A 186 -16.38 -7.79 15.72
CA SER A 186 -17.79 -8.24 15.72
C SER A 186 -18.41 -8.22 14.31
N LYS A 187 -19.00 -9.35 13.91
CA LYS A 187 -19.72 -9.46 12.61
C LYS A 187 -20.83 -8.42 12.46
N THR A 188 -21.54 -8.09 13.54
CA THR A 188 -22.60 -7.10 13.55
C THR A 188 -22.06 -5.70 13.22
N ARG A 189 -20.92 -5.31 13.83
CA ARG A 189 -20.28 -4.00 13.61
C ARG A 189 -19.69 -3.88 12.22
N ILE A 190 -19.10 -4.96 11.70
CA ILE A 190 -18.63 -5.01 10.30
C ILE A 190 -19.79 -4.75 9.35
N ASN A 191 -20.93 -5.43 9.53
CA ASN A 191 -22.11 -5.24 8.67
C ASN A 191 -22.70 -3.82 8.78
N GLN A 192 -22.70 -3.23 9.96
CA GLN A 192 -23.12 -1.83 10.16
C GLN A 192 -22.19 -0.86 9.45
N PHE A 193 -20.88 -1.08 9.54
CA PHE A 193 -19.88 -0.25 8.88
C PHE A 193 -20.01 -0.31 7.35
N PHE A 194 -20.19 -1.51 6.78
CA PHE A 194 -20.43 -1.66 5.34
C PHE A 194 -21.76 -1.04 4.90
N LYS A 195 -22.82 -1.15 5.72
CA LYS A 195 -24.09 -0.49 5.44
C LYS A 195 -23.96 1.04 5.41
N PHE A 196 -23.20 1.60 6.36
CA PHE A 196 -22.93 3.04 6.41
C PHE A 196 -22.16 3.54 5.16
N ILE A 197 -21.14 2.81 4.72
CA ILE A 197 -20.38 3.16 3.50
C ILE A 197 -21.30 3.07 2.26
N ASN A 198 -22.09 2.02 2.13
CA ASN A 198 -22.97 1.83 0.96
C ASN A 198 -24.10 2.87 0.88
N THR A 199 -24.57 3.37 2.02
CA THR A 199 -25.57 4.43 2.08
C THR A 199 -24.99 5.80 1.69
N SER A 200 -23.66 6.00 1.85
CA SER A 200 -23.00 7.24 1.43
C SER A 200 -22.66 7.32 -0.06
N GLU A 201 -22.81 6.23 -0.83
CA GLU A 201 -22.65 6.24 -2.29
C GLU A 201 -23.96 6.57 -3.03
N GLU A 202 -25.09 6.66 -2.33
CA GLU A 202 -26.39 7.04 -2.91
C GLU A 202 -26.68 8.56 -2.86
N PHE A 203 -25.72 9.39 -2.43
CA PHE A 203 -25.74 10.84 -2.52
C PHE A 203 -24.71 11.31 -3.54
#